data_81d862cead04033a50ef89badde4671c
#
_entry.id   81d862cead04033a50ef89badde4671c
#
_cell.length_a   1.000
_cell.length_b   1.000
_cell.length_c   1.000
_cell.angle_alpha   90.00
_cell.angle_beta   90.00
_cell.angle_gamma   90.00
#
_symmetry.space_group_name_H-M   'P 1'
#
loop_
_entity.id
_entity.type
_entity.pdbx_description
1 polymer ?
#
loop_
_entity_poly.entity_id
_entity_poly.type
_entity_poly.pdbx_seq_one_letter_code
_entity_poly.pdbx_strand_id
1 'polypeptide(L)'
;MLAACGSSAKTETTKAAETTAAEDKATEATKAAVEAMSGDLSDKKVGICIYQFSDNFMTLFRTELESYLVSKGFKKENIKIMDGANDQATQTNQIENFITDKVDVLIVNPVNSSSAATITDKVQAAGIPLVYINREPDQDEEKRWEEKNWDVTYVGCDARQSGTFQGEIIADIGMDKLDMNGNGKVDYIMIKGDPENID
;
A
#
# COMPACT_ATOMS: atom_id res chain seq x y z
N MET A 1 24.58 -36.31 43.05
CA MET A 1 24.37 -36.84 41.70
C MET A 1 23.45 -35.88 40.98
N LEU A 2 23.98 -34.99 40.22
CA LEU A 2 24.30 -35.03 38.78
C LEU A 2 23.17 -35.57 37.89
N ALA A 3 22.58 -34.72 37.08
CA ALA A 3 22.61 -34.65 35.62
C ALA A 3 21.60 -33.59 35.20
N ALA A 4 21.91 -32.50 34.63
CA ALA A 4 22.45 -32.18 33.32
C ALA A 4 21.38 -32.09 32.19
N CYS A 5 21.29 -30.88 31.64
CA CYS A 5 21.33 -30.51 30.22
C CYS A 5 20.23 -30.97 29.28
N GLY A 6 19.73 -29.97 28.57
CA GLY A 6 19.12 -30.13 27.26
C GLY A 6 18.58 -28.80 26.75
N SER A 7 19.41 -27.94 26.35
CA SER A 7 19.56 -27.33 25.01
C SER A 7 18.29 -27.22 24.16
N SER A 8 17.83 -26.03 23.99
CA SER A 8 17.01 -25.63 22.81
C SER A 8 17.48 -24.28 22.30
N ALA A 9 18.61 -24.30 21.62
CA ALA A 9 19.05 -23.18 20.79
C ALA A 9 19.15 -23.72 19.35
N LYS A 10 18.02 -23.78 18.63
CA LYS A 10 18.01 -24.10 17.19
C LYS A 10 16.84 -23.54 16.36
N THR A 11 16.06 -22.62 16.91
CA THR A 11 14.87 -22.13 16.16
C THR A 11 15.00 -20.69 15.64
N GLU A 12 15.94 -19.90 16.15
CA GLU A 12 16.09 -18.50 15.74
C GLU A 12 16.93 -18.28 14.47
N THR A 13 17.84 -19.21 14.15
CA THR A 13 18.75 -19.03 13.00
C THR A 13 18.07 -19.27 11.64
N THR A 14 17.00 -20.05 11.61
CA THR A 14 16.29 -20.37 10.36
C THR A 14 15.36 -19.25 9.91
N LYS A 15 14.72 -18.55 10.85
CA LYS A 15 13.78 -17.49 10.55
C LYS A 15 14.47 -16.20 10.04
N ALA A 16 15.64 -15.88 10.58
CA ALA A 16 16.45 -14.75 10.13
C ALA A 16 17.05 -14.98 8.72
N ALA A 17 17.41 -16.23 8.39
CA ALA A 17 17.97 -16.56 7.08
C ALA A 17 16.90 -16.59 5.97
N GLU A 18 15.65 -16.94 6.27
CA GLU A 18 14.53 -16.89 5.31
C GLU A 18 14.09 -15.45 5.05
N THR A 19 14.09 -14.58 6.05
CA THR A 19 13.71 -13.16 5.90
C THR A 19 14.75 -12.41 5.05
N THR A 20 16.04 -12.61 5.29
CA THR A 20 17.09 -11.98 4.48
C THR A 20 17.13 -12.48 3.03
N ALA A 21 16.85 -13.76 2.79
CA ALA A 21 16.79 -14.31 1.43
C ALA A 21 15.55 -13.85 0.64
N ALA A 22 14.45 -13.51 1.31
CA ALA A 22 13.27 -12.94 0.69
C ALA A 22 13.47 -11.46 0.38
N GLU A 23 14.11 -10.71 1.28
CA GLU A 23 14.48 -9.30 1.06
C GLU A 23 15.52 -9.15 -0.06
N ASP A 24 16.53 -10.02 -0.13
CA ASP A 24 17.52 -10.02 -1.19
C ASP A 24 16.91 -10.34 -2.57
N LYS A 25 15.97 -11.30 -2.64
CA LYS A 25 15.24 -11.62 -3.87
C LYS A 25 14.30 -10.51 -4.32
N ALA A 26 13.62 -9.85 -3.38
CA ALA A 26 12.78 -8.69 -3.67
C ALA A 26 13.62 -7.51 -4.18
N THR A 27 14.79 -7.29 -3.60
CA THR A 27 15.73 -6.24 -4.02
C THR A 27 16.32 -6.53 -5.41
N GLU A 28 16.67 -7.77 -5.73
CA GLU A 28 17.14 -8.17 -7.06
C GLU A 28 16.03 -8.08 -8.12
N ALA A 29 14.82 -8.52 -7.81
CA ALA A 29 13.68 -8.41 -8.71
C ALA A 29 13.32 -6.94 -8.98
N THR A 30 13.37 -6.08 -7.97
CA THR A 30 13.15 -4.63 -8.10
C THR A 30 14.26 -4.00 -8.94
N LYS A 31 15.50 -4.41 -8.75
CA LYS A 31 16.64 -3.91 -9.52
C LYS A 31 16.56 -4.35 -10.99
N ALA A 32 16.20 -5.60 -11.25
CA ALA A 32 16.00 -6.12 -12.60
C ALA A 32 14.81 -5.43 -13.30
N ALA A 33 13.71 -5.15 -12.57
CA ALA A 33 12.59 -4.40 -13.09
C ALA A 33 12.95 -2.94 -13.42
N VAL A 34 13.76 -2.30 -12.57
CA VAL A 34 14.29 -0.94 -12.83
C VAL A 34 15.26 -0.90 -14.03
N GLU A 35 16.08 -1.94 -14.22
CA GLU A 35 16.95 -2.07 -15.39
C GLU A 35 16.16 -2.40 -16.67
N ALA A 36 15.05 -3.11 -16.57
CA ALA A 36 14.15 -3.37 -17.71
C ALA A 36 13.37 -2.13 -18.18
N MET A 37 13.27 -1.09 -17.35
CA MET A 37 12.69 0.22 -17.70
C MET A 37 13.64 1.13 -18.49
N SER A 38 14.60 0.59 -19.25
CA SER A 38 15.57 1.36 -20.05
C SER A 38 14.99 1.98 -21.33
N GLY A 39 13.67 2.09 -21.44
CA GLY A 39 12.97 2.82 -22.50
C GLY A 39 12.92 4.33 -22.24
N ASP A 40 12.79 5.12 -23.32
CA ASP A 40 12.50 6.55 -23.20
C ASP A 40 11.10 6.76 -22.61
N LEU A 41 11.04 7.31 -21.39
CA LEU A 41 9.78 7.60 -20.66
C LEU A 41 9.27 9.01 -20.93
N SER A 42 10.00 9.80 -21.72
CA SER A 42 9.71 11.22 -21.92
C SER A 42 8.34 11.48 -22.56
N ASP A 43 7.83 10.56 -23.37
CA ASP A 43 6.52 10.68 -24.04
C ASP A 43 5.41 9.93 -23.32
N LYS A 44 5.73 9.23 -22.23
CA LYS A 44 4.76 8.48 -21.43
C LYS A 44 3.92 9.41 -20.55
N LYS A 45 2.62 9.15 -20.53
CA LYS A 45 1.64 9.90 -19.76
C LYS A 45 1.27 9.16 -18.48
N VAL A 46 1.30 9.86 -17.36
CA VAL A 46 0.92 9.33 -16.05
C VAL A 46 -0.31 10.06 -15.52
N GLY A 47 -1.38 9.33 -15.24
CA GLY A 47 -2.53 9.84 -14.52
C GLY A 47 -2.43 9.47 -13.03
N ILE A 48 -2.67 10.42 -12.13
CA ILE A 48 -2.62 10.21 -10.69
C ILE A 48 -3.89 10.78 -10.07
N CYS A 49 -4.65 9.94 -9.35
CA CYS A 49 -5.80 10.36 -8.55
C CYS A 49 -5.45 10.22 -7.07
N ILE A 50 -5.47 11.31 -6.33
CA ILE A 50 -5.29 11.35 -4.88
C ILE A 50 -6.66 11.55 -4.23
N TYR A 51 -6.96 10.81 -3.15
CA TYR A 51 -8.27 10.87 -2.51
C TYR A 51 -8.67 12.28 -2.06
N GLN A 52 -7.70 13.05 -1.52
CA GLN A 52 -7.88 14.49 -1.26
C GLN A 52 -6.52 15.21 -1.13
N PHE A 53 -6.48 16.48 -1.54
CA PHE A 53 -5.27 17.30 -1.47
C PHE A 53 -5.07 17.99 -0.13
N SER A 54 -6.12 18.13 0.68
CA SER A 54 -6.07 18.78 1.99
C SER A 54 -5.35 17.95 3.06
N ASP A 55 -5.06 16.66 2.78
CA ASP A 55 -4.26 15.82 3.65
C ASP A 55 -2.78 16.20 3.59
N ASN A 56 -2.17 16.44 4.76
CA ASN A 56 -0.77 16.86 4.86
C ASN A 56 0.20 15.76 4.41
N PHE A 57 -0.08 14.49 4.76
CA PHE A 57 0.74 13.36 4.33
C PHE A 57 0.65 13.20 2.81
N MET A 58 -0.55 13.24 2.25
CA MET A 58 -0.75 13.14 0.81
C MET A 58 -0.16 14.34 0.04
N THR A 59 -0.07 15.51 0.67
CA THR A 59 0.61 16.66 0.07
C THR A 59 2.11 16.41 -0.10
N LEU A 60 2.75 15.87 0.92
CA LEU A 60 4.17 15.46 0.82
C LEU A 60 4.32 14.31 -0.18
N PHE A 61 3.51 13.27 -0.04
CA PHE A 61 3.58 12.07 -0.88
C PHE A 61 3.47 12.39 -2.38
N ARG A 62 2.45 13.18 -2.79
CA ARG A 62 2.27 13.53 -4.22
C ARG A 62 3.41 14.39 -4.77
N THR A 63 3.99 15.27 -3.94
CA THR A 63 5.12 16.11 -4.33
C THR A 63 6.37 15.26 -4.58
N GLU A 64 6.64 14.32 -3.67
CA GLU A 64 7.77 13.40 -3.81
C GLU A 64 7.56 12.42 -4.97
N LEU A 65 6.33 11.93 -5.16
CA LEU A 65 6.00 11.05 -6.28
C LEU A 65 6.22 11.75 -7.64
N GLU A 66 5.74 12.99 -7.79
CA GLU A 66 5.99 13.78 -9.01
C GLU A 66 7.49 13.96 -9.24
N SER A 67 8.22 14.36 -8.21
CA SER A 67 9.67 14.56 -8.28
C SER A 67 10.41 13.27 -8.65
N TYR A 68 9.98 12.16 -8.08
CA TYR A 68 10.55 10.84 -8.38
C TYR A 68 10.30 10.42 -9.83
N LEU A 69 9.07 10.57 -10.33
CA LEU A 69 8.73 10.25 -11.73
C LEU A 69 9.55 11.10 -12.70
N VAL A 70 9.70 12.40 -12.44
CA VAL A 70 10.55 13.29 -13.25
C VAL A 70 12.01 12.81 -13.22
N SER A 71 12.53 12.40 -12.06
CA SER A 71 13.89 11.86 -11.92
C SER A 71 14.12 10.56 -12.71
N LYS A 72 13.03 9.82 -13.02
CA LYS A 72 13.06 8.60 -13.83
C LYS A 72 12.92 8.84 -15.32
N GLY A 73 12.75 10.09 -15.75
CA GLY A 73 12.70 10.47 -17.17
C GLY A 73 11.31 10.81 -17.71
N PHE A 74 10.26 10.77 -16.89
CA PHE A 74 8.97 11.30 -17.31
C PHE A 74 9.03 12.83 -17.42
N LYS A 75 8.40 13.40 -18.44
CA LYS A 75 8.24 14.84 -18.53
C LYS A 75 7.13 15.31 -17.57
N LYS A 76 7.40 16.39 -16.86
CA LYS A 76 6.45 16.96 -15.88
C LYS A 76 5.08 17.26 -16.51
N GLU A 77 5.05 17.78 -17.74
CA GLU A 77 3.82 18.07 -18.49
C GLU A 77 2.98 16.83 -18.83
N ASN A 78 3.58 15.64 -18.78
CA ASN A 78 2.92 14.36 -19.01
C ASN A 78 2.43 13.69 -17.70
N ILE A 79 2.70 14.29 -16.54
CA ILE A 79 2.23 13.82 -15.24
C ILE A 79 1.05 14.69 -14.81
N LYS A 80 -0.14 14.12 -14.73
CA LYS A 80 -1.34 14.83 -14.29
C LYS A 80 -1.80 14.28 -12.94
N ILE A 81 -1.88 15.14 -11.94
CA ILE A 81 -2.32 14.78 -10.58
C ILE A 81 -3.66 15.48 -10.29
N MET A 82 -4.68 14.70 -9.93
CA MET A 82 -6.05 15.18 -9.68
C MET A 82 -6.45 14.97 -8.23
N ASP A 83 -7.18 15.96 -7.70
CA ASP A 83 -7.76 15.92 -6.35
C ASP A 83 -9.12 15.22 -6.38
N GLY A 84 -9.26 14.08 -5.73
CA GLY A 84 -10.53 13.38 -5.56
C GLY A 84 -11.51 14.12 -4.64
N ALA A 85 -11.04 15.15 -3.92
CA ALA A 85 -11.84 15.98 -3.01
C ALA A 85 -12.65 15.16 -1.97
N ASN A 86 -12.16 13.98 -1.62
CA ASN A 86 -12.84 12.99 -0.78
C ASN A 86 -14.25 12.64 -1.29
N ASP A 87 -14.45 12.71 -2.61
CA ASP A 87 -15.70 12.39 -3.27
C ASP A 87 -15.49 11.32 -4.34
N GLN A 88 -16.12 10.15 -4.15
CA GLN A 88 -15.94 9.00 -5.03
C GLN A 88 -16.46 9.23 -6.45
N ALA A 89 -17.52 10.03 -6.62
CA ALA A 89 -18.05 10.34 -7.93
C ALA A 89 -17.07 11.24 -8.72
N THR A 90 -16.49 12.23 -8.05
CA THR A 90 -15.43 13.07 -8.61
C THR A 90 -14.23 12.23 -9.05
N GLN A 91 -13.75 11.33 -8.19
CA GLN A 91 -12.63 10.45 -8.53
C GLN A 91 -12.94 9.52 -9.70
N THR A 92 -14.14 8.96 -9.74
CA THR A 92 -14.59 8.12 -10.86
C THR A 92 -14.55 8.87 -12.19
N ASN A 93 -15.06 10.10 -12.21
CA ASN A 93 -15.01 10.95 -13.41
C ASN A 93 -13.57 11.28 -13.84
N GLN A 94 -12.66 11.49 -12.88
CA GLN A 94 -11.25 11.74 -13.17
C GLN A 94 -10.59 10.51 -13.81
N ILE A 95 -10.87 9.32 -13.30
CA ILE A 95 -10.39 8.06 -13.86
C ILE A 95 -10.90 7.87 -15.30
N GLU A 96 -12.16 8.13 -15.56
CA GLU A 96 -12.74 8.07 -16.90
C GLU A 96 -12.10 9.08 -17.87
N ASN A 97 -11.75 10.27 -17.38
CA ASN A 97 -11.00 11.25 -18.16
C ASN A 97 -9.59 10.73 -18.50
N PHE A 98 -8.89 10.13 -17.56
CA PHE A 98 -7.56 9.55 -17.80
C PHE A 98 -7.61 8.38 -18.79
N ILE A 99 -8.66 7.54 -18.73
CA ILE A 99 -8.90 6.49 -19.71
C ILE A 99 -9.11 7.09 -21.11
N THR A 100 -9.90 8.17 -21.20
CA THR A 100 -10.16 8.89 -22.45
C THR A 100 -8.89 9.56 -23.01
N ASP A 101 -8.07 10.13 -22.12
CA ASP A 101 -6.77 10.74 -22.45
C ASP A 101 -5.70 9.71 -22.83
N LYS A 102 -6.01 8.41 -22.67
CA LYS A 102 -5.12 7.29 -22.94
C LYS A 102 -3.78 7.45 -22.23
N VAL A 103 -3.82 7.56 -20.89
CA VAL A 103 -2.60 7.55 -20.10
C VAL A 103 -1.92 6.18 -20.22
N ASP A 104 -0.59 6.15 -20.14
CA ASP A 104 0.20 4.91 -20.22
C ASP A 104 0.17 4.13 -18.90
N VAL A 105 -0.09 4.81 -17.78
CA VAL A 105 -0.26 4.21 -16.46
C VAL A 105 -1.18 5.09 -15.60
N LEU A 106 -1.96 4.46 -14.75
CA LEU A 106 -2.83 5.13 -13.78
C LEU A 106 -2.40 4.77 -12.35
N ILE A 107 -2.20 5.77 -11.51
CA ILE A 107 -1.90 5.62 -10.08
C ILE A 107 -3.09 6.15 -9.30
N VAL A 108 -3.67 5.34 -8.41
CA VAL A 108 -4.90 5.69 -7.70
C VAL A 108 -4.71 5.48 -6.19
N ASN A 109 -4.88 6.57 -5.44
CA ASN A 109 -5.20 6.49 -4.02
C ASN A 109 -6.72 6.58 -3.91
N PRO A 110 -7.43 5.48 -3.64
CA PRO A 110 -8.89 5.49 -3.69
C PRO A 110 -9.51 6.37 -2.60
N VAL A 111 -10.57 7.09 -2.96
CA VAL A 111 -11.41 7.77 -1.96
C VAL A 111 -12.08 6.73 -1.08
N ASN A 112 -12.61 5.68 -1.69
CA ASN A 112 -13.24 4.57 -1.03
C ASN A 112 -12.62 3.25 -1.51
N SER A 113 -11.97 2.51 -0.61
CA SER A 113 -11.33 1.22 -0.92
C SER A 113 -12.32 0.20 -1.49
N SER A 114 -13.58 0.23 -1.06
CA SER A 114 -14.62 -0.67 -1.57
C SER A 114 -14.97 -0.43 -3.05
N SER A 115 -14.56 0.70 -3.62
CA SER A 115 -14.75 1.01 -5.05
C SER A 115 -13.66 0.40 -5.96
N ALA A 116 -12.63 -0.23 -5.38
CA ALA A 116 -11.48 -0.73 -6.13
C ALA A 116 -11.89 -1.69 -7.26
N ALA A 117 -12.79 -2.64 -7.00
CA ALA A 117 -13.24 -3.57 -8.02
C ALA A 117 -13.82 -2.88 -9.27
N THR A 118 -14.65 -1.85 -9.06
CA THR A 118 -15.23 -1.06 -10.16
C THR A 118 -14.19 -0.25 -10.92
N ILE A 119 -13.22 0.33 -10.19
CA ILE A 119 -12.11 1.08 -10.78
C ILE A 119 -11.25 0.15 -11.62
N THR A 120 -10.85 -1.00 -11.05
CA THR A 120 -10.04 -2.01 -11.74
C THR A 120 -10.70 -2.46 -13.03
N ASP A 121 -11.99 -2.81 -13.00
CA ASP A 121 -12.73 -3.27 -14.18
C ASP A 121 -12.67 -2.24 -15.32
N LYS A 122 -12.90 -0.96 -15.01
CA LYS A 122 -12.85 0.11 -16.01
C LYS A 122 -11.45 0.30 -16.61
N VAL A 123 -10.43 0.32 -15.76
CA VAL A 123 -9.06 0.59 -16.17
C VAL A 123 -8.49 -0.59 -16.96
N GLN A 124 -8.74 -1.83 -16.51
CA GLN A 124 -8.30 -3.02 -17.21
C GLN A 124 -9.03 -3.24 -18.54
N ALA A 125 -10.32 -2.88 -18.63
CA ALA A 125 -11.05 -2.87 -19.89
C ALA A 125 -10.43 -1.92 -20.93
N ALA A 126 -9.76 -0.87 -20.48
CA ALA A 126 -9.02 0.06 -21.33
C ALA A 126 -7.56 -0.39 -21.61
N GLY A 127 -7.10 -1.49 -20.99
CA GLY A 127 -5.74 -2.00 -21.13
C GLY A 127 -4.67 -1.11 -20.50
N ILE A 128 -5.01 -0.37 -19.46
CA ILE A 128 -4.11 0.55 -18.78
C ILE A 128 -3.57 -0.13 -17.50
N PRO A 129 -2.25 -0.20 -17.30
CA PRO A 129 -1.66 -0.61 -16.04
C PRO A 129 -2.13 0.27 -14.86
N LEU A 130 -2.44 -0.35 -13.72
CA LEU A 130 -3.00 0.32 -12.55
C LEU A 130 -2.16 0.07 -11.31
N VAL A 131 -1.81 1.15 -10.61
CA VAL A 131 -1.12 1.08 -9.32
C VAL A 131 -2.01 1.71 -8.25
N TYR A 132 -2.48 0.93 -7.31
CA TYR A 132 -3.09 1.45 -6.10
C TYR A 132 -2.03 1.87 -5.10
N ILE A 133 -2.26 2.97 -4.39
CA ILE A 133 -1.33 3.49 -3.40
C ILE A 133 -2.04 3.86 -2.11
N ASN A 134 -1.33 3.75 -0.97
CA ASN A 134 -1.74 4.15 0.38
C ASN A 134 -2.93 3.34 0.92
N ARG A 135 -4.12 3.47 0.36
CA ARG A 135 -5.31 2.75 0.79
C ARG A 135 -5.40 1.41 0.06
N GLU A 136 -5.28 0.33 0.84
CA GLU A 136 -5.28 -1.04 0.32
C GLU A 136 -6.68 -1.41 -0.20
N PRO A 137 -6.79 -1.95 -1.41
CA PRO A 137 -8.00 -2.61 -1.85
C PRO A 137 -8.31 -3.86 -1.03
N ASP A 138 -9.54 -4.38 -1.16
CA ASP A 138 -9.94 -5.62 -0.52
C ASP A 138 -9.06 -6.80 -0.99
N GLN A 139 -8.70 -7.71 -0.08
CA GLN A 139 -7.88 -8.88 -0.40
C GLN A 139 -8.49 -9.81 -1.47
N ASP A 140 -9.82 -9.87 -1.55
CA ASP A 140 -10.47 -10.66 -2.58
C ASP A 140 -10.33 -9.99 -3.95
N GLU A 141 -10.26 -8.66 -3.98
CA GLU A 141 -9.94 -7.91 -5.19
C GLU A 141 -8.49 -8.15 -5.64
N GLU A 142 -7.53 -8.16 -4.71
CA GLU A 142 -6.13 -8.47 -5.03
C GLU A 142 -5.96 -9.88 -5.59
N LYS A 143 -6.61 -10.89 -5.00
CA LYS A 143 -6.65 -12.25 -5.54
C LYS A 143 -7.24 -12.29 -6.95
N ARG A 144 -8.28 -11.48 -7.19
CA ARG A 144 -8.90 -11.37 -8.52
C ARG A 144 -7.92 -10.86 -9.57
N TRP A 145 -7.03 -9.92 -9.22
CA TRP A 145 -5.99 -9.47 -10.15
C TRP A 145 -5.02 -10.58 -10.51
N GLU A 146 -4.58 -11.35 -9.52
CA GLU A 146 -3.69 -12.48 -9.72
C GLU A 146 -4.34 -13.54 -10.59
N GLU A 147 -5.57 -13.96 -10.29
CA GLU A 147 -6.32 -14.94 -11.04
C GLU A 147 -6.57 -14.54 -12.51
N LYS A 148 -6.79 -13.25 -12.75
CA LYS A 148 -6.99 -12.67 -14.08
C LYS A 148 -5.68 -12.36 -14.80
N ASN A 149 -4.54 -12.42 -14.11
CA ASN A 149 -3.24 -11.97 -14.59
C ASN A 149 -3.32 -10.54 -15.17
N TRP A 150 -3.97 -9.66 -14.41
CA TRP A 150 -4.12 -8.26 -14.77
C TRP A 150 -2.89 -7.44 -14.37
N ASP A 151 -2.64 -6.38 -15.10
CA ASP A 151 -1.54 -5.46 -14.79
C ASP A 151 -1.97 -4.44 -13.72
N VAL A 152 -2.16 -4.94 -12.51
CA VAL A 152 -2.58 -4.20 -11.32
C VAL A 152 -1.69 -4.56 -10.14
N THR A 153 -1.34 -3.55 -9.34
CA THR A 153 -0.58 -3.76 -8.10
C THR A 153 -0.98 -2.75 -7.04
N TYR A 154 -0.70 -3.08 -5.78
CA TYR A 154 -0.80 -2.17 -4.64
C TYR A 154 0.57 -1.86 -4.07
N VAL A 155 0.79 -0.60 -3.72
CA VAL A 155 1.98 -0.11 -3.03
C VAL A 155 1.57 0.66 -1.79
N GLY A 156 1.82 0.06 -0.63
CA GLY A 156 1.46 0.62 0.67
C GLY A 156 2.06 -0.19 1.80
N CYS A 157 1.48 -0.05 2.99
CA CYS A 157 1.84 -0.85 4.17
C CYS A 157 0.70 -1.81 4.51
N ASP A 158 1.03 -2.90 5.21
CA ASP A 158 0.00 -3.75 5.83
C ASP A 158 -0.50 -3.08 7.11
N ALA A 159 -1.67 -2.45 7.04
CA ALA A 159 -2.27 -1.76 8.18
C ALA A 159 -2.56 -2.70 9.36
N ARG A 160 -2.82 -3.99 9.11
CA ARG A 160 -3.02 -5.01 10.14
C ARG A 160 -1.79 -5.20 11.02
N GLN A 161 -0.59 -5.02 10.49
CA GLN A 161 0.66 -5.07 11.24
C GLN A 161 0.71 -3.99 12.32
N SER A 162 0.15 -2.80 12.04
CA SER A 162 0.03 -1.72 13.03
C SER A 162 -0.81 -2.16 14.24
N GLY A 163 -1.94 -2.83 14.02
CA GLY A 163 -2.76 -3.39 15.09
C GLY A 163 -2.03 -4.44 15.92
N THR A 164 -1.27 -5.31 15.26
CA THR A 164 -0.44 -6.32 15.94
C THR A 164 0.60 -5.66 16.84
N PHE A 165 1.33 -4.67 16.33
CA PHE A 165 2.35 -3.95 17.12
C PHE A 165 1.74 -3.18 18.30
N GLN A 166 0.55 -2.59 18.14
CA GLN A 166 -0.15 -1.95 19.25
C GLN A 166 -0.49 -2.97 20.34
N GLY A 167 -0.97 -4.17 19.96
CA GLY A 167 -1.22 -5.28 20.89
C GLY A 167 0.02 -5.74 21.61
N GLU A 168 1.13 -5.88 20.91
CA GLU A 168 2.44 -6.26 21.48
C GLU A 168 2.94 -5.21 22.49
N ILE A 169 2.85 -3.92 22.15
CA ILE A 169 3.23 -2.83 23.06
C ILE A 169 2.39 -2.87 24.36
N ILE A 170 1.08 -3.10 24.23
CA ILE A 170 0.19 -3.25 25.38
C ILE A 170 0.59 -4.45 26.23
N ALA A 171 0.89 -5.59 25.61
CA ALA A 171 1.33 -6.79 26.30
C ALA A 171 2.66 -6.58 27.05
N ASP A 172 3.61 -5.88 26.44
CA ASP A 172 4.92 -5.56 27.03
C ASP A 172 4.84 -4.61 28.24
N ILE A 173 3.85 -3.71 28.26
CA ILE A 173 3.63 -2.83 29.42
C ILE A 173 3.27 -3.67 30.66
N GLY A 174 2.53 -4.75 30.48
CA GLY A 174 2.18 -5.72 31.52
C GLY A 174 0.92 -5.37 32.32
N MET A 175 0.24 -6.40 32.77
CA MET A 175 -1.04 -6.31 33.51
C MET A 175 -0.92 -5.53 34.81
N ASP A 176 0.17 -5.63 35.51
CA ASP A 176 0.46 -4.93 36.77
C ASP A 176 0.45 -3.41 36.65
N LYS A 177 0.67 -2.87 35.44
CA LYS A 177 0.60 -1.43 35.15
C LYS A 177 -0.68 -1.01 34.48
N LEU A 178 -1.34 -1.92 33.74
CA LEU A 178 -2.53 -1.59 32.93
C LEU A 178 -3.84 -1.87 33.67
N ASP A 179 -3.87 -2.83 34.59
CA ASP A 179 -5.04 -3.13 35.43
C ASP A 179 -5.11 -2.13 36.60
N MET A 180 -5.56 -0.92 36.29
CA MET A 180 -5.60 0.17 37.28
C MET A 180 -6.67 -0.02 38.36
N ASN A 181 -7.66 -0.86 38.15
CA ASN A 181 -8.77 -1.10 39.09
C ASN A 181 -8.70 -2.48 39.74
N GLY A 182 -7.70 -3.31 39.43
CA GLY A 182 -7.46 -4.62 40.05
C GLY A 182 -8.48 -5.70 39.66
N ASN A 183 -9.14 -5.57 38.51
CA ASN A 183 -10.17 -6.51 38.06
C ASN A 183 -9.64 -7.67 37.20
N GLY A 184 -8.35 -7.72 36.95
CA GLY A 184 -7.68 -8.74 36.13
C GLY A 184 -7.85 -8.52 34.62
N LYS A 185 -8.22 -7.31 34.20
CA LYS A 185 -8.47 -6.96 32.80
C LYS A 185 -7.81 -5.63 32.43
N VAL A 186 -7.47 -5.47 31.16
CA VAL A 186 -7.08 -4.19 30.61
C VAL A 186 -8.32 -3.48 30.07
N ASP A 187 -8.69 -2.36 30.69
CA ASP A 187 -9.75 -1.49 30.20
C ASP A 187 -9.17 -0.53 29.15
N TYR A 188 -9.83 -0.43 27.99
CA TYR A 188 -9.36 0.44 26.89
C TYR A 188 -10.51 1.12 26.18
N ILE A 189 -10.20 2.24 25.52
CA ILE A 189 -11.09 2.90 24.60
C ILE A 189 -10.47 2.79 23.20
N MET A 190 -11.21 2.24 22.26
CA MET A 190 -10.81 2.17 20.86
C MET A 190 -11.47 3.29 20.08
N ILE A 191 -10.65 4.12 19.41
CA ILE A 191 -11.14 5.15 18.49
C ILE A 191 -11.07 4.55 17.08
N LYS A 192 -12.22 4.39 16.43
CA LYS A 192 -12.30 3.93 15.06
C LYS A 192 -12.33 5.13 14.12
N GLY A 193 -11.56 5.06 13.03
CA GLY A 193 -11.57 6.03 11.95
C GLY A 193 -12.81 5.90 11.04
N ASP A 194 -12.66 6.32 9.79
CA ASP A 194 -13.71 6.22 8.78
C ASP A 194 -14.08 4.75 8.52
N PRO A 195 -15.37 4.35 8.70
CA PRO A 195 -15.79 2.97 8.46
C PRO A 195 -15.71 2.52 6.99
N GLU A 196 -15.62 3.46 6.04
CA GLU A 196 -15.45 3.18 4.60
C GLU A 196 -13.98 2.99 4.21
N ASN A 197 -13.05 3.24 5.12
CA ASN A 197 -11.63 2.93 4.98
C ASN A 197 -11.32 1.61 5.70
N ILE A 198 -10.78 0.65 4.98
CA ILE A 198 -10.46 -0.69 5.52
C ILE A 198 -9.07 -0.78 6.14
N ASP A 199 -8.26 0.30 6.07
CA ASP A 199 -6.94 0.40 6.72
C ASP A 199 -7.03 0.49 8.25
#